data_f1335dbbf30602ea07771e48d7de260d
#
_entry.id   f1335dbbf30602ea07771e48d7de260d
#
_cell.length_a   1.000
_cell.length_b   1.000
_cell.length_c   1.000
_cell.angle_alpha   90.00
_cell.angle_beta   90.00
_cell.angle_gamma   90.00
#
_symmetry.space_group_name_H-M   'P 1'
#
loop_
_entity.id
_entity.type
_entity.pdbx_description
1 polymer ?
#
loop_
_entity_poly.entity_id
_entity_poly.type
_entity_poly.pdbx_seq_one_letter_code
_entity_poly.pdbx_strand_id
1 'polypeptide(L)'
;MWVSLRNRSIKERGWASNHKLHMANDDQACLKALDALWAKARERIPSHFKIVRLGVTLGDLTTAATRQLDMLINDDPERQKWESVTTAMDSLNSRYGKSLVTMGPWKLPPGGNLGGKISFTRIPRAEDFW
;
A
#
# COMPACT_ATOMS: atom_id res chain seq x y z
N MET A 1 -8.52 1.59 -5.62
CA MET A 1 -7.78 0.82 -4.58
C MET A 1 -8.73 -0.14 -3.90
N TRP A 2 -8.31 -1.36 -3.68
CA TRP A 2 -9.03 -2.42 -2.99
C TRP A 2 -8.24 -2.86 -1.76
N VAL A 3 -8.90 -3.02 -0.62
CA VAL A 3 -8.29 -3.56 0.60
C VAL A 3 -9.08 -4.79 1.03
N SER A 4 -8.37 -5.84 1.38
CA SER A 4 -8.94 -7.08 1.90
C SER A 4 -8.26 -7.49 3.20
N LEU A 5 -9.06 -7.94 4.16
CA LEU A 5 -8.60 -8.45 5.45
C LEU A 5 -9.13 -9.87 5.64
N ARG A 6 -8.26 -10.80 6.01
CA ARG A 6 -8.64 -12.18 6.31
C ARG A 6 -8.58 -12.44 7.81
N ASN A 7 -9.62 -13.09 8.33
CA ASN A 7 -9.67 -13.54 9.72
C ASN A 7 -8.85 -14.83 9.91
N ARG A 8 -8.39 -15.05 11.13
CA ARG A 8 -7.77 -16.31 11.57
C ARG A 8 -8.74 -17.48 11.46
N SER A 9 -10.02 -17.28 11.76
CA SER A 9 -11.05 -18.29 11.60
C SER A 9 -11.43 -18.48 10.14
N ILE A 10 -11.25 -19.69 9.60
CA ILE A 10 -11.62 -20.03 8.21
C ILE A 10 -13.14 -19.96 8.01
N LYS A 11 -13.92 -20.13 9.09
CA LYS A 11 -15.38 -20.12 9.07
C LYS A 11 -15.96 -18.70 8.98
N GLU A 12 -15.20 -17.70 9.36
CA GLU A 12 -15.65 -16.32 9.30
C GLU A 12 -15.20 -15.65 7.99
N ARG A 13 -16.13 -14.98 7.36
CA ARG A 13 -15.85 -14.21 6.14
C ARG A 13 -14.84 -13.10 6.43
N GLY A 14 -13.85 -12.94 5.57
CA GLY A 14 -12.98 -11.77 5.58
C GLY A 14 -13.76 -10.50 5.26
N TRP A 15 -13.16 -9.37 5.55
CA TRP A 15 -13.68 -8.06 5.14
C TRP A 15 -12.93 -7.57 3.90
N ALA A 16 -13.64 -6.94 2.98
CA ALA A 16 -13.05 -6.29 1.82
C ALA A 16 -13.86 -5.07 1.42
N SER A 17 -13.19 -4.04 0.95
CA SER A 17 -13.81 -2.83 0.42
C SER A 17 -12.92 -2.16 -0.61
N ASN A 18 -13.52 -1.26 -1.40
CA ASN A 18 -12.80 -0.48 -2.39
C ASN A 18 -12.96 1.03 -2.15
N HIS A 19 -12.04 1.79 -2.69
CA HIS A 19 -12.08 3.24 -2.77
C HIS A 19 -11.59 3.67 -4.16
N LYS A 20 -12.36 4.53 -4.82
CA LYS A 20 -11.98 5.07 -6.12
C LYS A 20 -10.93 6.16 -5.94
N LEU A 21 -9.77 5.99 -6.57
CA LEU A 21 -8.76 7.04 -6.68
C LEU A 21 -9.06 7.87 -7.91
N HIS A 22 -9.02 9.19 -7.78
CA HIS A 22 -9.23 10.12 -8.89
C HIS A 22 -7.88 10.40 -9.58
N MET A 23 -7.52 9.56 -10.58
CA MET A 23 -6.37 9.77 -11.48
C MET A 23 -5.09 10.23 -10.76
N ALA A 24 -4.81 9.67 -9.60
CA ALA A 24 -3.69 10.05 -8.75
C ALA A 24 -2.42 9.30 -9.14
N ASN A 25 -1.29 10.00 -9.13
CA ASN A 25 0.04 9.45 -9.33
C ASN A 25 0.97 9.86 -8.17
N ASP A 26 0.42 9.90 -6.97
CA ASP A 26 1.13 10.30 -5.75
C ASP A 26 0.78 9.41 -4.56
N ASP A 27 1.75 9.26 -3.67
CA ASP A 27 1.63 8.42 -2.48
C ASP A 27 0.58 8.97 -1.50
N GLN A 28 0.42 10.30 -1.45
CA GLN A 28 -0.51 10.95 -0.53
C GLN A 28 -1.96 10.59 -0.84
N ALA A 29 -2.35 10.54 -2.12
CA ALA A 29 -3.68 10.10 -2.52
C ALA A 29 -3.92 8.63 -2.14
N CYS A 30 -2.91 7.78 -2.31
CA CYS A 30 -2.98 6.38 -1.90
C CYS A 30 -3.13 6.25 -0.39
N LEU A 31 -2.40 7.01 0.40
CA LEU A 31 -2.49 7.01 1.86
C LEU A 31 -3.85 7.51 2.35
N LYS A 32 -4.35 8.62 1.80
CA LYS A 32 -5.71 9.13 2.12
C LYS A 32 -6.80 8.08 1.82
N ALA A 33 -6.70 7.39 0.69
CA ALA A 33 -7.63 6.32 0.33
C ALA A 33 -7.52 5.11 1.27
N LEU A 34 -6.31 4.77 1.68
CA LEU A 34 -6.06 3.70 2.65
C LEU A 34 -6.66 4.04 4.02
N ASP A 35 -6.46 5.27 4.50
CA ASP A 35 -7.04 5.74 5.77
C ASP A 35 -8.56 5.69 5.75
N ALA A 36 -9.19 6.13 4.65
CA ALA A 36 -10.64 6.06 4.48
C ALA A 36 -11.15 4.60 4.50
N LEU A 37 -10.44 3.68 3.85
CA LEU A 37 -10.76 2.26 3.85
C LEU A 37 -10.55 1.64 5.24
N TRP A 38 -9.50 2.05 5.93
CA TRP A 38 -9.21 1.59 7.28
C TRP A 38 -10.27 2.06 8.30
N ALA A 39 -10.73 3.30 8.19
CA ALA A 39 -11.85 3.79 8.99
C ALA A 39 -13.11 2.94 8.80
N LYS A 40 -13.48 2.64 7.54
CA LYS A 40 -14.60 1.74 7.22
C LYS A 40 -14.40 0.34 7.79
N ALA A 41 -13.16 -0.18 7.75
CA ALA A 41 -12.86 -1.48 8.31
C ALA A 41 -13.08 -1.50 9.83
N ARG A 42 -12.58 -0.48 10.52
CA ARG A 42 -12.72 -0.35 12.00
C ARG A 42 -14.18 -0.29 12.46
N GLU A 43 -15.06 0.33 11.68
CA GLU A 43 -16.48 0.39 11.98
C GLU A 43 -17.21 -0.95 11.77
N ARG A 44 -16.75 -1.75 10.80
CA ARG A 44 -17.48 -2.96 10.37
C ARG A 44 -16.89 -4.26 10.88
N ILE A 45 -15.66 -4.24 11.33
CA ILE A 45 -14.98 -5.43 11.83
C ILE A 45 -15.28 -5.59 13.32
N PRO A 46 -15.82 -6.76 13.75
CA PRO A 46 -16.07 -7.05 15.16
C PRO A 46 -14.76 -7.07 15.96
N SER A 47 -14.80 -6.73 17.23
CA SER A 47 -13.62 -6.68 18.11
C SER A 47 -12.88 -8.02 18.27
N HIS A 48 -13.59 -9.14 18.08
CA HIS A 48 -13.01 -10.49 18.11
C HIS A 48 -12.32 -10.92 16.82
N PHE A 49 -12.42 -10.11 15.76
CA PHE A 49 -11.81 -10.41 14.46
C PHE A 49 -10.28 -10.29 14.53
N LYS A 50 -9.60 -11.42 14.36
CA LYS A 50 -8.13 -11.46 14.37
C LYS A 50 -7.59 -11.44 12.94
N ILE A 51 -7.04 -10.32 12.53
CA ILE A 51 -6.46 -10.14 11.19
C ILE A 51 -5.19 -10.98 11.08
N VAL A 52 -5.14 -11.90 10.11
CA VAL A 52 -3.96 -12.72 9.80
C VAL A 52 -3.36 -12.39 8.45
N ARG A 53 -4.13 -11.77 7.57
CA ARG A 53 -3.64 -11.32 6.27
C ARG A 53 -4.30 -9.99 5.91
N LEU A 54 -3.50 -9.08 5.41
CA LEU A 54 -3.93 -7.84 4.80
C LEU A 54 -3.45 -7.84 3.34
N GLY A 55 -4.32 -7.48 2.41
CA GLY A 55 -3.99 -7.29 1.01
C GLY A 55 -4.44 -5.93 0.53
N VAL A 56 -3.58 -5.23 -0.19
CA VAL A 56 -3.88 -3.98 -0.88
C VAL A 56 -3.64 -4.19 -2.36
N THR A 57 -4.59 -3.77 -3.20
CA THR A 57 -4.48 -3.89 -4.66
C THR A 57 -4.87 -2.56 -5.30
N LEU A 58 -4.03 -2.07 -6.19
CA LEU A 58 -4.36 -0.99 -7.10
C LEU A 58 -4.81 -1.63 -8.42
N GLY A 59 -5.95 -1.21 -8.93
CA GLY A 59 -6.50 -1.65 -10.21
C GLY A 59 -6.79 -0.47 -11.12
N ASP A 60 -7.17 -0.77 -12.35
CA ASP A 60 -7.50 0.22 -13.39
C ASP A 60 -6.36 1.24 -13.61
N LEU A 61 -5.12 0.73 -13.63
CA LEU A 61 -3.95 1.56 -13.85
C LEU A 61 -3.89 1.99 -15.30
N THR A 62 -3.65 3.29 -15.52
CA THR A 62 -3.45 3.89 -16.84
C THR A 62 -2.12 4.61 -16.88
N THR A 63 -1.62 4.84 -18.09
CA THR A 63 -0.38 5.63 -18.25
C THR A 63 -0.64 7.11 -17.93
N ALA A 64 0.35 7.80 -17.39
CA ALA A 64 0.25 9.23 -17.08
C ALA A 64 -0.13 10.08 -18.32
N ALA A 65 0.26 9.64 -19.52
CA ALA A 65 -0.05 10.30 -20.79
C ALA A 65 -1.55 10.25 -21.17
N THR A 66 -2.28 9.24 -20.68
CA THR A 66 -3.73 9.09 -20.95
C THR A 66 -4.61 9.74 -19.90
N ARG A 67 -4.01 10.49 -18.99
CA ARG A 67 -4.73 11.17 -17.92
C ARG A 67 -5.64 12.25 -18.47
N GLN A 68 -6.93 12.09 -18.26
CA GLN A 68 -7.92 13.13 -18.52
C GLN A 68 -8.09 13.97 -17.26
N LEU A 69 -7.78 15.27 -17.36
CA LEU A 69 -8.01 16.22 -16.28
C LEU A 69 -9.53 16.39 -16.08
N ASP A 70 -10.00 16.16 -14.89
CA ASP A 70 -11.38 16.49 -14.53
C ASP A 70 -11.46 17.98 -14.22
N MET A 71 -12.03 18.73 -15.18
CA MET A 71 -12.16 20.20 -15.08
C MET A 71 -13.10 20.67 -13.96
N LEU A 72 -13.85 19.73 -13.36
CA LEU A 72 -14.81 20.02 -12.29
C LEU A 72 -14.21 19.88 -10.89
N ILE A 73 -13.06 19.21 -10.76
CA ILE A 73 -12.36 19.00 -9.49
C ILE A 73 -11.21 20.00 -9.41
N ASN A 74 -11.38 21.03 -8.58
CA ASN A 74 -10.38 22.10 -8.40
C ASN A 74 -9.30 21.73 -7.37
N ASP A 75 -8.77 20.51 -7.42
CA ASP A 75 -7.71 20.01 -6.53
C ASP A 75 -6.31 20.01 -7.17
N ASP A 76 -6.18 20.57 -8.36
CA ASP A 76 -4.97 20.56 -9.19
C ASP A 76 -3.70 21.08 -8.48
N PRO A 77 -3.71 22.20 -7.75
CA PRO A 77 -2.47 22.72 -7.14
C PRO A 77 -1.93 21.81 -6.02
N GLU A 78 -2.81 21.27 -5.18
CA GLU A 78 -2.41 20.36 -4.10
C GLU A 78 -1.87 19.06 -4.69
N ARG A 79 -2.54 18.52 -5.69
CA ARG A 79 -2.12 17.30 -6.37
C ARG A 79 -0.78 17.46 -7.07
N GLN A 80 -0.58 18.53 -7.83
CA GLN A 80 0.71 18.82 -8.48
C GLN A 80 1.84 18.94 -7.47
N LYS A 81 1.57 19.53 -6.32
CA LYS A 81 2.52 19.60 -5.21
C LYS A 81 2.93 18.21 -4.75
N TRP A 82 1.96 17.32 -4.52
CA TRP A 82 2.24 15.96 -4.03
C TRP A 82 2.91 15.08 -5.09
N GLU A 83 2.54 15.21 -6.35
CA GLU A 83 3.23 14.56 -7.47
C GLU A 83 4.70 15.00 -7.57
N SER A 84 4.96 16.28 -7.39
CA SER A 84 6.34 16.81 -7.36
C SER A 84 7.13 16.29 -6.17
N VAL A 85 6.52 16.21 -5.00
CA VAL A 85 7.14 15.62 -3.80
C VAL A 85 7.47 14.15 -4.02
N THR A 86 6.52 13.36 -4.53
CA THR A 86 6.74 11.93 -4.84
C THR A 86 7.88 11.75 -5.84
N THR A 87 7.89 12.53 -6.92
CA THR A 87 8.96 12.48 -7.92
C THR A 87 10.34 12.80 -7.33
N ALA A 88 10.42 13.80 -6.46
CA ALA A 88 11.66 14.16 -5.78
C ALA A 88 12.15 13.05 -4.83
N MET A 89 11.22 12.43 -4.08
CA MET A 89 11.53 11.30 -3.20
C MET A 89 12.03 10.09 -3.97
N ASP A 90 11.37 9.73 -5.07
CA ASP A 90 11.75 8.62 -5.93
C ASP A 90 13.14 8.84 -6.55
N SER A 91 13.41 10.06 -7.01
CA SER A 91 14.72 10.45 -7.53
C SER A 91 15.83 10.29 -6.50
N LEU A 92 15.58 10.73 -5.25
CA LEU A 92 16.53 10.57 -4.16
C LEU A 92 16.75 9.09 -3.82
N ASN A 93 15.68 8.33 -3.64
CA ASN A 93 15.75 6.92 -3.29
C ASN A 93 16.45 6.10 -4.39
N SER A 94 16.17 6.39 -5.65
CA SER A 94 16.82 5.78 -6.81
C SER A 94 18.32 6.10 -6.84
N ARG A 95 18.69 7.36 -6.61
CA ARG A 95 20.11 7.79 -6.61
C ARG A 95 20.94 7.09 -5.54
N TYR A 96 20.37 6.83 -4.38
CA TYR A 96 21.08 6.20 -3.25
C TYR A 96 20.86 4.70 -3.16
N GLY A 97 20.05 4.11 -4.04
CA GLY A 97 19.79 2.65 -4.09
C GLY A 97 19.09 2.08 -2.85
N LYS A 98 18.46 2.93 -2.04
CA LYS A 98 17.73 2.54 -0.83
C LYS A 98 16.67 3.57 -0.48
N SER A 99 15.64 3.16 0.25
CA SER A 99 14.59 4.06 0.75
C SER A 99 15.11 4.92 1.89
N LEU A 100 15.68 6.10 1.56
CA LEU A 100 16.15 7.09 2.53
C LEU A 100 15.03 8.01 3.00
N VAL A 101 14.10 8.32 2.10
CA VAL A 101 12.97 9.20 2.35
C VAL A 101 11.70 8.43 2.11
N THR A 102 10.80 8.45 3.09
CA THR A 102 9.49 7.79 3.01
C THR A 102 8.41 8.72 3.54
N MET A 103 7.19 8.56 3.06
CA MET A 103 6.04 9.25 3.64
C MET A 103 5.56 8.56 4.89
N GLY A 104 5.18 9.37 5.89
CA GLY A 104 4.59 8.90 7.14
C GLY A 104 5.60 8.36 8.16
N PRO A 105 5.12 7.94 9.33
CA PRO A 105 5.96 7.51 10.45
C PRO A 105 6.44 6.05 10.30
N TRP A 106 6.76 5.62 9.09
CA TRP A 106 7.22 4.26 8.87
C TRP A 106 8.65 4.07 9.38
N LYS A 107 8.83 3.09 10.25
CA LYS A 107 10.15 2.63 10.69
C LYS A 107 10.35 1.21 10.22
N LEU A 108 11.50 0.96 9.62
CA LEU A 108 11.86 -0.42 9.29
C LEU A 108 11.91 -1.24 10.59
N PRO A 109 11.18 -2.35 10.68
CA PRO A 109 11.22 -3.18 11.88
C PRO A 109 12.64 -3.75 12.06
N PRO A 110 13.08 -3.92 13.32
CA PRO A 110 14.36 -4.56 13.61
C PRO A 110 14.35 -5.96 12.99
N GLY A 111 15.30 -6.23 12.08
CA GLY A 111 15.41 -7.50 11.36
C GLY A 111 14.96 -7.47 9.89
N GLY A 112 14.60 -6.29 9.33
CA GLY A 112 14.33 -6.13 7.89
C GLY A 112 12.87 -6.36 7.49
N ASN A 113 12.63 -6.88 6.31
CA ASN A 113 11.31 -7.04 5.72
C ASN A 113 10.35 -7.87 6.57
N LEU A 114 9.15 -7.33 6.82
CA LEU A 114 8.01 -8.05 7.38
C LEU A 114 7.32 -9.01 6.37
N GLY A 115 7.98 -9.33 5.27
CA GLY A 115 7.53 -10.40 4.39
C GLY A 115 7.42 -11.70 5.16
N GLY A 116 6.49 -12.58 4.79
CA GLY A 116 6.43 -13.92 5.36
C GLY A 116 7.84 -14.50 5.34
N LYS A 117 8.32 -14.94 6.50
CA LYS A 117 9.62 -15.60 6.58
C LYS A 117 9.56 -16.81 5.66
N ILE A 118 10.12 -16.66 4.48
CA ILE A 118 10.54 -17.81 3.72
C ILE A 118 11.68 -18.37 4.56
N SER A 119 11.50 -19.55 5.10
CA SER A 119 12.50 -20.21 5.96
C SER A 119 13.85 -20.36 5.27
N PHE A 120 13.88 -20.17 3.96
CA PHE A 120 15.07 -20.29 3.14
C PHE A 120 15.19 -19.06 2.24
N THR A 121 16.34 -18.42 2.26
CA THR A 121 16.70 -17.33 1.33
C THR A 121 17.07 -17.85 -0.06
N ARG A 122 17.22 -19.15 -0.21
CA ARG A 122 17.50 -19.90 -1.43
C ARG A 122 16.77 -21.23 -1.43
N ILE A 123 16.69 -21.89 -2.56
CA ILE A 123 16.19 -23.28 -2.63
C ILE A 123 17.13 -24.14 -1.78
N PRO A 124 16.60 -24.88 -0.77
CA PRO A 124 17.41 -25.74 0.07
C PRO A 124 18.10 -26.84 -0.78
N ARG A 125 19.34 -27.09 -0.49
CA ARG A 125 20.12 -28.18 -1.06
C ARG A 125 20.12 -29.36 -0.08
N ALA A 126 20.50 -30.55 -0.56
CA ALA A 126 20.56 -31.76 0.28
C ALA A 126 21.46 -31.57 1.52
N GLU A 127 22.55 -30.83 1.36
CA GLU A 127 23.50 -30.48 2.42
C GLU A 127 22.96 -29.57 3.53
N ASP A 128 21.80 -28.93 3.33
CA ASP A 128 21.14 -28.11 4.36
C ASP A 128 20.33 -28.92 5.36
N PHE A 129 20.21 -30.24 5.15
CA PHE A 129 19.41 -31.15 5.97
C PHE A 129 20.22 -32.16 6.76
N TRP A 130 21.57 -32.07 6.73
CA TRP A 130 22.48 -32.99 7.44
C TRP A 130 23.45 -32.24 8.35
#